data_410e8fe497cbb4f2326a3e3cff8f0b6a
#
_entry.id   410e8fe497cbb4f2326a3e3cff8f0b6a
#
_cell.length_a   1.000
_cell.length_b   1.000
_cell.length_c   1.000
_cell.angle_alpha   90.00
_cell.angle_beta   90.00
_cell.angle_gamma   90.00
#
_symmetry.space_group_name_H-M   'P 1'
#
loop_
_entity.id
_entity.type
_entity.pdbx_description
1 polymer ?
#
loop_
_entity_poly.entity_id
_entity_poly.type
_entity_poly.pdbx_seq_one_letter_code
_entity_poly.pdbx_strand_id
1 'polypeptide(L)'
;MRKYRRYHMDSVKIYLENTAAAESFVQTMRQFEGEYDLALGSYTVDAKSILGVFALGIGKVLDLVFVNSKGEDRDVMNAVERYRMAA
;
A
#
# COMPACT_ATOMS: atom_id res chain seq x y z
N MET A 1 12.07 3.33 -9.14
CA MET A 1 11.09 4.14 -8.42
C MET A 1 10.15 4.80 -9.41
N ARG A 2 8.85 4.74 -9.15
CA ARG A 2 7.86 5.28 -10.04
C ARG A 2 7.57 6.73 -9.74
N LYS A 3 7.20 7.48 -10.78
CA LYS A 3 6.70 8.84 -10.60
C LYS A 3 5.19 8.83 -10.76
N TYR A 4 4.50 9.47 -9.85
CA TYR A 4 3.05 9.57 -9.92
C TYR A 4 2.64 10.94 -10.41
N ARG A 5 1.58 10.93 -11.17
CA ARG A 5 0.90 12.16 -11.52
C ARG A 5 -0.20 12.34 -10.49
N ARG A 6 -0.09 13.41 -9.71
CA ARG A 6 -0.94 13.64 -8.54
C ARG A 6 -2.44 13.60 -8.83
N TYR A 7 -2.84 13.77 -10.07
CA TYR A 7 -4.26 13.78 -10.42
C TYR A 7 -4.78 12.46 -10.97
N HIS A 8 -3.97 11.42 -10.95
CA HIS A 8 -4.34 10.14 -11.52
C HIS A 8 -4.51 9.02 -10.53
N MET A 9 -3.76 9.07 -9.45
CA MET A 9 -3.66 7.92 -8.58
C MET A 9 -4.55 8.10 -7.37
N ASP A 10 -5.41 7.12 -7.15
CA ASP A 10 -6.13 7.06 -5.90
C ASP A 10 -5.20 6.53 -4.84
N SER A 11 -5.37 6.99 -3.63
CA SER A 11 -4.57 6.48 -2.51
C SER A 11 -5.39 6.52 -1.24
N VAL A 12 -5.00 5.66 -0.30
CA VAL A 12 -5.58 5.65 1.04
C VAL A 12 -4.44 5.55 2.04
N LYS A 13 -4.65 6.12 3.22
CA LYS A 13 -3.64 6.07 4.27
C LYS A 13 -3.80 4.79 5.06
N ILE A 14 -2.69 4.11 5.29
CA ILE A 14 -2.66 2.90 6.09
C ILE A 14 -1.57 3.01 7.14
N TYR A 15 -1.67 2.15 8.15
CA TYR A 15 -0.70 2.10 9.23
C TYR A 15 -0.35 0.66 9.51
N LEU A 16 0.95 0.35 9.46
CA LEU A 16 1.46 -0.99 9.72
C LEU A 16 2.25 -0.91 11.02
N GLU A 17 1.62 -1.32 12.12
CA GLU A 17 2.13 -1.05 13.45
C GLU A 17 3.36 -1.88 13.82
N ASN A 18 3.55 -3.04 13.17
CA ASN A 18 4.67 -3.93 13.49
C ASN A 18 4.98 -4.81 12.29
N THR A 19 6.01 -5.65 12.43
CA THR A 19 6.44 -6.51 11.32
C THR A 19 5.38 -7.54 10.94
N ALA A 20 4.65 -8.05 11.92
CA ALA A 20 3.59 -9.02 11.64
C ALA A 20 2.49 -8.38 10.78
N ALA A 21 2.12 -7.14 11.09
CA ALA A 21 1.13 -6.41 10.30
C ALA A 21 1.64 -6.17 8.88
N ALA A 22 2.92 -5.84 8.74
CA ALA A 22 3.51 -5.61 7.42
C ALA A 22 3.51 -6.89 6.60
N GLU A 23 3.87 -8.01 7.21
CA GLU A 23 3.85 -9.30 6.51
C GLU A 23 2.44 -9.68 6.08
N SER A 24 1.48 -9.50 6.97
CA SER A 24 0.09 -9.79 6.67
C SER A 24 -0.43 -8.90 5.52
N PHE A 25 -0.07 -7.62 5.56
CA PHE A 25 -0.46 -6.68 4.52
C PHE A 25 0.11 -7.09 3.15
N VAL A 26 1.39 -7.44 3.09
CA VAL A 26 2.03 -7.86 1.84
C VAL A 26 1.38 -9.13 1.30
N GLN A 27 1.09 -10.09 2.17
CA GLN A 27 0.40 -11.31 1.78
C GLN A 27 -0.97 -10.99 1.18
N THR A 28 -1.69 -10.07 1.79
CA THR A 28 -2.99 -9.62 1.30
C THR A 28 -2.84 -9.02 -0.10
N MET A 29 -1.89 -8.10 -0.27
CA MET A 29 -1.71 -7.41 -1.56
C MET A 29 -1.29 -8.36 -2.67
N ARG A 30 -0.57 -9.43 -2.34
CA ARG A 30 -0.13 -10.40 -3.34
C ARG A 30 -1.27 -11.20 -3.94
N GLN A 31 -2.45 -11.16 -3.35
CA GLN A 31 -3.63 -11.83 -3.89
C GLN A 31 -4.25 -11.10 -5.07
N PHE A 32 -3.85 -9.85 -5.28
CA PHE A 32 -4.43 -9.01 -6.32
C PHE A 32 -3.50 -8.92 -7.52
N GLU A 33 -4.10 -8.82 -8.72
CA GLU A 33 -3.32 -8.77 -9.96
C GLU A 33 -2.84 -7.38 -10.31
N GLY A 34 -3.49 -6.36 -9.78
CA GLY A 34 -3.14 -4.98 -10.07
C GLY A 34 -1.79 -4.58 -9.53
N GLU A 35 -1.42 -3.33 -9.80
CA GLU A 35 -0.18 -2.74 -9.32
C GLU A 35 -0.49 -1.75 -8.20
N TYR A 36 0.19 -1.91 -7.09
CA TYR A 36 -0.05 -1.10 -5.90
C TYR A 36 1.30 -0.75 -5.29
N ASP A 37 1.43 0.50 -4.87
CA ASP A 37 2.67 0.95 -4.22
C ASP A 37 2.36 1.48 -2.84
N LEU A 38 3.38 1.47 -1.99
CA LEU A 38 3.35 2.20 -0.73
C LEU A 38 4.31 3.37 -0.84
N ALA A 39 3.87 4.52 -0.37
CA ALA A 39 4.66 5.74 -0.46
C ALA A 39 4.79 6.41 0.91
N LEU A 40 5.96 6.99 1.15
CA LEU A 40 6.22 7.83 2.31
C LEU A 40 7.09 8.98 1.84
N GLY A 41 6.51 10.17 1.77
CA GLY A 41 7.21 11.32 1.21
C GLY A 41 7.56 11.06 -0.25
N SER A 42 8.83 11.16 -0.59
CA SER A 42 9.29 10.93 -1.96
C SER A 42 9.70 9.48 -2.22
N TYR A 43 9.59 8.61 -1.21
CA TYR A 43 9.97 7.20 -1.35
C TYR A 43 8.76 6.35 -1.69
N THR A 44 8.98 5.42 -2.60
CA THR A 44 7.90 4.55 -3.08
C THR A 44 8.44 3.14 -3.25
N VAL A 45 7.67 2.16 -2.80
CA VAL A 45 8.02 0.74 -2.95
C VAL A 45 6.79 -0.02 -3.43
N ASP A 46 7.03 -1.20 -3.99
CA ASP A 46 5.94 -2.10 -4.39
C ASP A 46 5.26 -2.63 -3.12
N ALA A 47 3.94 -2.48 -3.04
CA ALA A 47 3.18 -2.96 -1.88
C ALA A 47 3.23 -4.47 -1.73
N LYS A 48 3.67 -5.20 -2.75
CA LYS A 48 3.80 -6.65 -2.72
C LYS A 48 5.21 -7.12 -2.36
N SER A 49 6.11 -6.19 -2.03
CA SER A 49 7.50 -6.50 -1.69
C SER A 49 7.72 -6.34 -0.20
N ILE A 50 7.91 -7.46 0.51
CA ILE A 50 8.12 -7.38 1.96
C ILE A 50 9.40 -6.62 2.31
N LEU A 51 10.45 -6.81 1.54
CA LEU A 51 11.70 -6.08 1.78
C LEU A 51 11.53 -4.59 1.53
N GLY A 52 10.80 -4.22 0.48
CA GLY A 52 10.50 -2.82 0.20
C GLY A 52 9.69 -2.18 1.31
N VAL A 53 8.67 -2.89 1.80
CA VAL A 53 7.82 -2.37 2.86
C VAL A 53 8.62 -2.18 4.15
N PHE A 54 9.47 -3.14 4.51
CA PHE A 54 10.33 -3.00 5.68
C PHE A 54 11.29 -1.81 5.52
N ALA A 55 11.83 -1.62 4.32
CA ALA A 55 12.75 -0.50 4.07
C ALA A 55 12.04 0.85 4.18
N LEU A 56 10.77 0.90 3.77
CA LEU A 56 10.00 2.14 3.83
C LEU A 56 9.72 2.54 5.28
N GLY A 57 9.38 1.55 6.12
CA GLY A 57 9.24 1.79 7.55
C GLY A 57 7.98 1.22 8.16
N ILE A 58 8.15 0.75 9.40
CA ILE A 58 7.07 0.24 10.23
C ILE A 58 6.71 1.33 11.23
N GLY A 59 5.44 1.37 11.64
CA GLY A 59 4.99 2.34 12.64
C GLY A 59 4.83 3.74 12.09
N LYS A 60 4.60 3.85 10.78
CA LYS A 60 4.40 5.13 10.11
C LYS A 60 3.14 5.08 9.28
N VAL A 61 2.53 6.24 9.08
CA VAL A 61 1.39 6.35 8.18
C VAL A 61 1.92 6.39 6.76
N LEU A 62 1.45 5.46 5.93
CA LEU A 62 1.90 5.31 4.56
C LEU A 62 0.72 5.53 3.61
N ASP A 63 1.01 5.92 2.39
CA ASP A 63 -0.02 6.00 1.36
C ASP A 63 0.01 4.72 0.53
N LEU A 64 -1.11 4.02 0.50
CA LEU A 64 -1.30 2.90 -0.43
C LEU A 64 -1.83 3.49 -1.73
N VAL A 65 -1.05 3.41 -2.78
CA VAL A 65 -1.34 4.04 -4.06
C VAL A 65 -1.82 2.98 -5.04
N PHE A 66 -2.96 3.23 -5.65
CA PHE A 66 -3.55 2.33 -6.64
C PHE A 66 -3.01 2.72 -8.01
N VAL A 67 -1.90 2.11 -8.41
CA VAL A 67 -1.23 2.46 -9.66
C VAL A 67 -2.03 1.96 -10.87
N ASN A 68 -2.44 0.70 -10.81
CA ASN A 68 -3.28 0.09 -11.83
C ASN A 68 -4.04 -1.06 -11.19
N SER A 69 -5.25 -0.80 -10.75
CA SER A 69 -6.00 -1.75 -9.93
C SER A 69 -6.72 -2.82 -10.73
N LYS A 70 -6.79 -2.68 -12.05
CA LYS A 70 -7.44 -3.68 -12.91
C LYS A 70 -8.86 -4.03 -12.46
N GLY A 71 -9.58 -3.04 -11.98
CA GLY A 71 -10.96 -3.23 -11.54
C GLY A 71 -11.10 -3.81 -10.16
N GLU A 72 -10.01 -3.93 -9.40
CA GLU A 72 -10.02 -4.53 -8.07
C GLU A 72 -10.20 -3.52 -6.93
N ASP A 73 -10.46 -2.25 -7.23
CA ASP A 73 -10.45 -1.18 -6.23
C ASP A 73 -11.27 -1.54 -4.99
N ARG A 74 -12.51 -1.99 -5.20
CA ARG A 74 -13.40 -2.30 -4.08
C ARG A 74 -12.86 -3.45 -3.25
N ASP A 75 -12.37 -4.49 -3.92
CA ASP A 75 -11.86 -5.68 -3.23
C ASP A 75 -10.61 -5.33 -2.44
N VAL A 76 -9.72 -4.51 -3.00
CA VAL A 76 -8.53 -4.07 -2.29
C VAL A 76 -8.91 -3.22 -1.08
N MET A 77 -9.86 -2.28 -1.25
CA MET A 77 -10.29 -1.44 -0.14
C MET A 77 -10.85 -2.28 1.01
N ASN A 78 -11.66 -3.28 0.68
CA ASN A 78 -12.21 -4.18 1.70
C ASN A 78 -11.10 -4.98 2.39
N ALA A 79 -10.15 -5.47 1.61
CA ALA A 79 -9.08 -6.31 2.14
C ALA A 79 -8.12 -5.56 3.06
N VAL A 80 -7.92 -4.26 2.82
CA VAL A 80 -6.97 -3.46 3.61
C VAL A 80 -7.66 -2.63 4.70
N GLU A 81 -8.97 -2.80 4.87
CA GLU A 81 -9.75 -1.96 5.80
C GLU A 81 -9.13 -1.92 7.20
N ARG A 82 -8.67 -3.06 7.70
CA ARG A 82 -8.10 -3.14 9.06
C ARG A 82 -6.80 -2.36 9.21
N TYR A 83 -6.14 -2.00 8.12
CA TYR A 83 -4.90 -1.22 8.15
C TYR A 83 -5.17 0.26 7.94
N ARG A 84 -6.38 0.64 7.56
CA ARG A 84 -6.65 2.02 7.20
C ARG A 84 -6.64 2.93 8.41
N MET A 85 -6.09 4.12 8.19
CA MET A 85 -6.16 5.17 9.20
C MET A 85 -7.48 5.89 9.04
N ALA A 86 -8.18 6.10 10.14
CA ALA A 86 -9.37 6.93 10.14
C ALA A 86 -8.96 8.37 9.85
N ALA A 87 -9.73 9.02 9.00
CA ALA A 87 -9.45 10.41 8.65
C ALA A 87 -9.73 11.34 9.84
#